data_844c026d1b9e80f681bc414544d5261f
#
_entry.id   844c026d1b9e80f681bc414544d5261f
#
_cell.length_a   1.000
_cell.length_b   1.000
_cell.length_c   1.000
_cell.angle_alpha   90.00
_cell.angle_beta   90.00
_cell.angle_gamma   90.00
#
_symmetry.space_group_name_H-M   'P 1'
#
loop_
_entity.id
_entity.type
_entity.pdbx_description
1 polymer ?
#
loop_
_entity_poly.entity_id
_entity_poly.type
_entity_poly.pdbx_seq_one_letter_code
_entity_poly.pdbx_strand_id
1 'polypeptide(L)'
;FSNVMIGEVWLAGGQSNMELELQNCLGGKDYLANDKEPNVRYYYTQKNCNMDEKFFLDEENTGWSCFDSESAKAWSAVAYFYAKELAAKLGVTVGIIGCNWGGTSASYWMSRESLERDADLKAYLDDYDNAIAGRSREEMDKEYLDYVKYEEEWQKKSVEFYSSHPDGTWDECQAYCGVSKYPGPMTPLNPFHATALYDSMVKRVCPYTIRGFIYYQGETDDNRPKTYFKLFKSLIQLWRDDWGDDELPFMFVQLPMHRYKADPDWKHWCLIREAQMRTFKTVKNTGIAVILDCGEFNEIHPKNKVPVGHRLFLQAMHHVYGDKETQAFGPIFDTLTVNGDTAVITFEHSEQGFEVKGENGITGFE
;
A
#
# COMPACT_ATOMS: atom_id res chain seq x y z
N PHE A 1 -9.13 29.42 -13.77
CA PHE A 1 -9.42 28.16 -13.07
C PHE A 1 -10.94 28.01 -12.96
N SER A 2 -11.45 26.80 -13.15
CA SER A 2 -12.86 26.44 -13.01
C SER A 2 -12.99 25.22 -12.12
N ASN A 3 -14.15 25.05 -11.46
CA ASN A 3 -14.42 23.91 -10.57
C ASN A 3 -13.40 23.74 -9.44
N VAL A 4 -12.94 24.86 -8.87
CA VAL A 4 -12.01 24.85 -7.72
C VAL A 4 -12.79 24.56 -6.45
N MET A 5 -12.33 23.58 -5.67
CA MET A 5 -12.91 23.19 -4.39
C MET A 5 -11.89 23.44 -3.27
N ILE A 6 -12.41 23.80 -2.09
CA ILE A 6 -11.61 23.90 -0.86
C ILE A 6 -11.99 22.72 0.02
N GLY A 7 -11.00 22.00 0.53
CA GLY A 7 -11.24 20.81 1.33
C GLY A 7 -9.93 20.16 1.80
N GLU A 8 -10.01 18.88 2.13
CA GLU A 8 -8.88 18.08 2.58
C GLU A 8 -8.24 17.34 1.40
N VAL A 9 -6.92 17.23 1.38
CA VAL A 9 -6.20 16.40 0.39
C VAL A 9 -5.33 15.37 1.11
N TRP A 10 -5.41 14.12 0.68
CA TRP A 10 -4.63 13.01 1.21
C TRP A 10 -3.86 12.30 0.11
N LEU A 11 -2.61 11.91 0.39
CA LEU A 11 -1.83 11.08 -0.53
C LEU A 11 -2.03 9.62 -0.18
N ALA A 12 -2.46 8.82 -1.19
CA ALA A 12 -2.65 7.38 -1.08
C ALA A 12 -1.45 6.65 -1.68
N GLY A 13 -0.51 6.26 -0.82
CA GLY A 13 0.72 5.57 -1.19
C GLY A 13 0.65 4.06 -0.96
N GLY A 14 1.53 3.32 -1.62
CA GLY A 14 1.68 1.89 -1.39
C GLY A 14 1.77 1.05 -2.66
N GLN A 15 1.40 -0.24 -2.53
CA GLN A 15 1.48 -1.19 -3.63
C GLN A 15 0.10 -1.73 -4.06
N SER A 16 0.06 -2.91 -4.65
CA SER A 16 -1.13 -3.50 -5.30
C SER A 16 -2.41 -3.48 -4.45
N ASN A 17 -2.33 -3.65 -3.14
CA ASN A 17 -3.49 -3.59 -2.26
C ASN A 17 -4.03 -2.17 -2.04
N MET A 18 -3.17 -1.13 -2.14
CA MET A 18 -3.63 0.27 -2.27
C MET A 18 -4.12 0.55 -3.69
N GLU A 19 -3.44 0.02 -4.69
CA GLU A 19 -3.76 0.23 -6.11
C GLU A 19 -5.07 -0.45 -6.54
N LEU A 20 -5.49 -1.54 -5.90
CA LEU A 20 -6.66 -2.33 -6.31
C LEU A 20 -7.84 -1.42 -6.63
N GLU A 21 -8.22 -1.46 -7.91
CA GLU A 21 -9.19 -0.55 -8.51
C GLU A 21 -10.62 -0.78 -7.97
N LEU A 22 -11.39 0.28 -7.87
CA LEU A 22 -12.78 0.23 -7.41
C LEU A 22 -13.62 -0.76 -8.23
N GLN A 23 -13.43 -0.80 -9.56
CA GLN A 23 -14.16 -1.77 -10.42
C GLN A 23 -13.86 -3.24 -10.09
N ASN A 24 -12.71 -3.54 -9.49
CA ASN A 24 -12.22 -4.89 -9.20
C ASN A 24 -12.42 -5.32 -7.74
N CYS A 25 -12.85 -4.41 -6.87
CA CYS A 25 -13.15 -4.74 -5.48
C CYS A 25 -14.52 -5.43 -5.35
N LEU A 26 -14.76 -6.04 -4.20
CA LEU A 26 -16.05 -6.65 -3.88
C LEU A 26 -17.16 -5.60 -3.90
N GLY A 27 -18.18 -5.81 -4.74
CA GLY A 27 -19.29 -4.87 -4.92
C GLY A 27 -18.93 -3.63 -5.76
N GLY A 28 -17.73 -3.54 -6.33
CA GLY A 28 -17.24 -2.36 -7.05
C GLY A 28 -18.15 -1.87 -8.17
N LYS A 29 -18.73 -2.80 -8.93
CA LYS A 29 -19.69 -2.46 -10.00
C LYS A 29 -20.95 -1.78 -9.48
N ASP A 30 -21.43 -2.21 -8.30
CA ASP A 30 -22.63 -1.64 -7.67
C ASP A 30 -22.33 -0.24 -7.14
N TYR A 31 -21.14 -0.01 -6.53
CA TYR A 31 -20.69 1.33 -6.10
C TYR A 31 -20.58 2.27 -7.30
N LEU A 32 -19.95 1.84 -8.40
CA LEU A 32 -19.84 2.65 -9.63
C LEU A 32 -21.19 3.00 -10.24
N ALA A 33 -22.17 2.10 -10.16
CA ALA A 33 -23.48 2.31 -10.74
C ALA A 33 -24.40 3.20 -9.88
N ASN A 34 -24.28 3.12 -8.56
CA ASN A 34 -25.29 3.69 -7.64
C ASN A 34 -24.78 4.86 -6.81
N ASP A 35 -23.45 4.96 -6.54
CA ASP A 35 -22.92 6.04 -5.72
C ASP A 35 -22.92 7.38 -6.46
N LYS A 36 -23.05 8.44 -5.68
CA LYS A 36 -22.93 9.83 -6.13
C LYS A 36 -22.10 10.57 -5.10
N GLU A 37 -20.83 10.79 -5.44
CA GLU A 37 -19.86 11.38 -4.52
C GLU A 37 -19.33 12.73 -5.05
N PRO A 38 -20.16 13.80 -5.03
CA PRO A 38 -19.77 15.10 -5.58
C PRO A 38 -18.62 15.75 -4.81
N ASN A 39 -18.35 15.29 -3.61
CA ASN A 39 -17.30 15.81 -2.74
C ASN A 39 -16.03 14.93 -2.71
N VAL A 40 -15.91 13.94 -3.60
CA VAL A 40 -14.67 13.17 -3.76
C VAL A 40 -14.00 13.57 -5.08
N ARG A 41 -12.69 13.79 -5.01
CA ARG A 41 -11.82 14.07 -6.17
C ARG A 41 -10.64 13.13 -6.15
N TYR A 42 -10.15 12.79 -7.33
CA TYR A 42 -9.00 11.90 -7.46
C TYR A 42 -8.02 12.44 -8.50
N TYR A 43 -6.74 12.41 -8.17
CA TYR A 43 -5.62 12.68 -9.07
C TYR A 43 -4.70 11.46 -9.04
N TYR A 44 -4.28 10.96 -10.19
CA TYR A 44 -3.31 9.87 -10.27
C TYR A 44 -1.96 10.38 -10.75
N THR A 45 -0.88 10.05 -10.01
CA THR A 45 0.48 10.28 -10.50
C THR A 45 0.77 9.36 -11.70
N GLN A 46 1.56 9.85 -12.66
CA GLN A 46 1.95 9.03 -13.81
C GLN A 46 2.80 7.84 -13.35
N LYS A 47 2.38 6.63 -13.70
CA LYS A 47 3.12 5.40 -13.40
C LYS A 47 4.25 5.19 -14.42
N ASN A 48 5.38 5.79 -14.15
CA ASN A 48 6.58 5.64 -14.97
C ASN A 48 7.82 5.95 -14.12
N CYS A 49 8.91 5.19 -14.30
CA CYS A 49 10.21 5.46 -13.69
C CYS A 49 11.14 6.25 -14.62
N ASN A 50 10.79 6.39 -15.90
CA ASN A 50 11.57 7.10 -16.90
C ASN A 50 10.90 8.42 -17.24
N MET A 51 11.53 9.54 -16.84
CA MET A 51 11.03 10.90 -17.07
C MET A 51 11.53 11.43 -18.43
N ASP A 52 11.01 10.85 -19.51
CA ASP A 52 11.25 11.30 -20.88
C ASP A 52 10.22 12.36 -21.35
N GLU A 53 10.32 12.80 -22.59
CA GLU A 53 9.40 13.79 -23.18
C GLU A 53 7.94 13.32 -23.13
N LYS A 54 7.70 12.03 -23.35
CA LYS A 54 6.36 11.44 -23.27
C LYS A 54 5.81 11.50 -21.85
N PHE A 55 6.63 11.21 -20.84
CA PHE A 55 6.24 11.33 -19.45
C PHE A 55 5.71 12.72 -19.10
N PHE A 56 6.46 13.78 -19.49
CA PHE A 56 6.05 15.15 -19.20
C PHE A 56 4.79 15.56 -19.97
N LEU A 57 4.64 15.09 -21.19
CA LEU A 57 3.42 15.33 -21.97
C LEU A 57 2.19 14.65 -21.35
N ASP A 58 2.34 13.41 -20.89
CA ASP A 58 1.26 12.68 -20.21
C ASP A 58 0.90 13.35 -18.87
N GLU A 59 1.91 13.86 -18.12
CA GLU A 59 1.69 14.60 -16.89
C GLU A 59 0.94 15.92 -17.11
N GLU A 60 1.28 16.69 -18.14
CA GLU A 60 0.57 17.93 -18.50
C GLU A 60 -0.93 17.68 -18.80
N ASN A 61 -1.27 16.50 -19.31
CA ASN A 61 -2.63 16.10 -19.60
C ASN A 61 -3.35 15.44 -18.42
N THR A 62 -2.66 15.25 -17.29
CA THR A 62 -3.25 14.68 -16.07
C THR A 62 -3.91 15.77 -15.22
N GLY A 63 -5.06 15.44 -14.63
CA GLY A 63 -5.80 16.39 -13.80
C GLY A 63 -6.66 15.71 -12.75
N TRP A 64 -7.27 16.54 -11.90
CA TRP A 64 -8.25 16.09 -10.93
C TRP A 64 -9.52 15.59 -11.63
N SER A 65 -9.93 14.37 -11.33
CA SER A 65 -11.19 13.79 -11.79
C SER A 65 -12.28 13.89 -10.71
N CYS A 66 -13.52 14.10 -11.16
CA CYS A 66 -14.70 13.99 -10.32
C CYS A 66 -15.20 12.55 -10.32
N PHE A 67 -15.96 12.18 -9.29
CA PHE A 67 -16.59 10.86 -9.27
C PHE A 67 -17.65 10.77 -10.38
N ASP A 68 -17.47 9.82 -11.27
CA ASP A 68 -18.47 9.27 -12.18
C ASP A 68 -18.13 7.81 -12.48
N SER A 69 -19.08 7.07 -13.05
CA SER A 69 -18.94 5.61 -13.22
C SER A 69 -17.79 5.19 -14.15
N GLU A 70 -17.29 6.08 -15.03
CA GLU A 70 -16.17 5.79 -15.92
C GLU A 70 -14.84 6.18 -15.31
N SER A 71 -14.71 7.42 -14.83
CA SER A 71 -13.45 7.93 -14.26
C SER A 71 -13.08 7.21 -12.96
N ALA A 72 -14.05 6.82 -12.14
CA ALA A 72 -13.81 6.17 -10.86
C ALA A 72 -13.47 4.67 -10.97
N LYS A 73 -13.59 4.04 -12.14
CA LYS A 73 -13.24 2.62 -12.33
C LYS A 73 -11.85 2.27 -11.85
N ALA A 74 -10.88 3.10 -12.22
CA ALA A 74 -9.47 2.90 -11.91
C ALA A 74 -9.02 3.55 -10.58
N TRP A 75 -9.91 4.17 -9.82
CA TRP A 75 -9.54 4.72 -8.52
C TRP A 75 -9.23 3.62 -7.52
N SER A 76 -8.28 3.86 -6.63
CA SER A 76 -8.04 2.98 -5.49
C SER A 76 -9.32 2.76 -4.69
N ALA A 77 -9.75 1.51 -4.55
CA ALA A 77 -10.93 1.19 -3.75
C ALA A 77 -10.75 1.60 -2.28
N VAL A 78 -9.56 1.35 -1.70
CA VAL A 78 -9.23 1.75 -0.32
C VAL A 78 -9.35 3.26 -0.15
N ALA A 79 -8.71 4.01 -1.03
CA ALA A 79 -8.71 5.47 -0.96
C ALA A 79 -10.11 6.07 -1.25
N TYR A 80 -10.88 5.44 -2.14
CA TYR A 80 -12.26 5.83 -2.39
C TYR A 80 -13.15 5.67 -1.14
N PHE A 81 -13.15 4.51 -0.50
CA PHE A 81 -13.96 4.30 0.71
C PHE A 81 -13.52 5.21 1.86
N TYR A 82 -12.22 5.42 2.02
CA TYR A 82 -11.68 6.40 2.96
C TYR A 82 -12.20 7.81 2.69
N ALA A 83 -12.07 8.31 1.45
CA ALA A 83 -12.44 9.67 1.08
C ALA A 83 -13.95 9.90 1.16
N LYS A 84 -14.76 8.91 0.76
CA LYS A 84 -16.22 8.95 0.84
C LYS A 84 -16.71 9.16 2.26
N GLU A 85 -16.21 8.39 3.22
CA GLU A 85 -16.58 8.51 4.62
C GLU A 85 -16.07 9.83 5.22
N LEU A 86 -14.84 10.21 4.90
CA LEU A 86 -14.26 11.45 5.40
C LEU A 86 -15.01 12.69 4.88
N ALA A 87 -15.35 12.72 3.58
CA ALA A 87 -16.11 13.79 2.98
C ALA A 87 -17.52 13.93 3.61
N ALA A 88 -18.18 12.79 3.83
CA ALA A 88 -19.48 12.76 4.49
C ALA A 88 -19.43 13.25 5.94
N LYS A 89 -18.40 12.84 6.71
CA LYS A 89 -18.24 13.21 8.12
C LYS A 89 -17.88 14.68 8.30
N LEU A 90 -16.99 15.22 7.45
CA LEU A 90 -16.50 16.60 7.57
C LEU A 90 -17.39 17.61 6.82
N GLY A 91 -18.21 17.17 5.88
CA GLY A 91 -19.03 18.05 5.03
C GLY A 91 -18.20 18.90 4.06
N VAL A 92 -16.98 18.46 3.68
CA VAL A 92 -16.09 19.16 2.77
C VAL A 92 -15.65 18.24 1.62
N THR A 93 -15.06 18.82 0.57
CA THR A 93 -14.45 18.03 -0.50
C THR A 93 -13.19 17.33 0.01
N VAL A 94 -13.04 16.06 -0.33
CA VAL A 94 -11.82 15.27 -0.08
C VAL A 94 -11.19 14.88 -1.41
N GLY A 95 -9.95 15.32 -1.62
CA GLY A 95 -9.11 14.97 -2.75
C GLY A 95 -8.13 13.86 -2.38
N ILE A 96 -7.97 12.88 -3.26
CA ILE A 96 -6.95 11.83 -3.14
C ILE A 96 -5.91 12.01 -4.24
N ILE A 97 -4.65 12.02 -3.84
CA ILE A 97 -3.53 11.87 -4.76
C ILE A 97 -3.13 10.39 -4.72
N GLY A 98 -3.44 9.63 -5.76
CA GLY A 98 -3.02 8.23 -5.92
C GLY A 98 -1.54 8.17 -6.33
N CYS A 99 -0.68 7.74 -5.41
CA CYS A 99 0.76 7.57 -5.62
C CYS A 99 1.15 6.15 -5.20
N ASN A 100 0.70 5.17 -5.99
CA ASN A 100 0.81 3.75 -5.66
C ASN A 100 1.05 2.91 -6.92
N TRP A 101 1.76 1.78 -6.78
CA TRP A 101 2.05 0.85 -7.85
C TRP A 101 2.24 -0.56 -7.30
N GLY A 102 1.54 -1.54 -7.89
CA GLY A 102 1.59 -2.94 -7.49
C GLY A 102 2.99 -3.54 -7.56
N GLY A 103 3.31 -4.43 -6.62
CA GLY A 103 4.58 -5.16 -6.59
C GLY A 103 5.80 -4.34 -6.15
N THR A 104 5.61 -3.17 -5.56
CA THR A 104 6.71 -2.29 -5.19
C THR A 104 7.13 -2.42 -3.73
N SER A 105 8.44 -2.51 -3.49
CA SER A 105 9.05 -2.36 -2.17
C SER A 105 8.99 -0.91 -1.70
N ALA A 106 8.95 -0.68 -0.41
CA ALA A 106 9.05 0.66 0.16
C ALA A 106 10.34 1.40 -0.27
N SER A 107 11.43 0.66 -0.54
CA SER A 107 12.70 1.22 -1.02
C SER A 107 12.61 1.90 -2.40
N TYR A 108 11.61 1.54 -3.23
CA TYR A 108 11.45 2.14 -4.57
C TYR A 108 10.92 3.59 -4.49
N TRP A 109 10.27 3.92 -3.39
CA TRP A 109 9.66 5.22 -3.09
C TRP A 109 10.56 6.15 -2.26
N MET A 110 11.86 5.81 -2.14
CA MET A 110 12.84 6.53 -1.32
C MET A 110 13.99 7.05 -2.16
N SER A 111 14.61 8.15 -1.70
CA SER A 111 15.82 8.68 -2.32
C SER A 111 17.04 7.78 -2.05
N ARG A 112 18.00 7.79 -2.97
CA ARG A 112 19.29 7.11 -2.78
C ARG A 112 19.97 7.56 -1.49
N GLU A 113 20.03 8.87 -1.27
CA GLU A 113 20.65 9.46 -0.08
C GLU A 113 20.03 8.92 1.22
N SER A 114 18.70 8.78 1.28
CA SER A 114 18.04 8.30 2.49
C SER A 114 18.34 6.82 2.75
N LEU A 115 18.47 5.99 1.72
CA LEU A 115 18.84 4.58 1.85
C LEU A 115 20.33 4.41 2.22
N GLU A 116 21.20 5.28 1.78
CA GLU A 116 22.65 5.24 2.11
C GLU A 116 22.96 5.56 3.57
N ARG A 117 22.03 6.19 4.30
CA ARG A 117 22.23 6.55 5.73
C ARG A 117 22.28 5.35 6.69
N ASP A 118 21.78 4.19 6.30
CA ASP A 118 21.78 2.98 7.12
C ASP A 118 22.33 1.80 6.31
N ALA A 119 23.25 1.05 6.88
CA ALA A 119 23.91 -0.08 6.19
C ALA A 119 22.95 -1.17 5.76
N ASP A 120 21.88 -1.44 6.55
CA ASP A 120 20.88 -2.45 6.19
C ASP A 120 19.99 -1.96 5.04
N LEU A 121 19.73 -0.64 4.97
CA LEU A 121 18.93 -0.03 3.90
C LEU A 121 19.76 0.13 2.61
N LYS A 122 21.05 0.40 2.73
CA LYS A 122 21.96 0.43 1.60
C LYS A 122 21.97 -0.87 0.81
N ALA A 123 21.71 -2.01 1.44
CA ALA A 123 21.62 -3.31 0.77
C ALA A 123 20.55 -3.36 -0.36
N TYR A 124 19.49 -2.54 -0.30
CA TYR A 124 18.52 -2.42 -1.42
C TYR A 124 19.13 -1.72 -2.64
N LEU A 125 20.02 -0.74 -2.40
CA LEU A 125 20.77 -0.08 -3.48
C LEU A 125 21.84 -1.00 -4.06
N ASP A 126 22.55 -1.74 -3.20
CA ASP A 126 23.60 -2.65 -3.62
C ASP A 126 23.09 -3.74 -4.55
N ASP A 127 21.85 -4.23 -4.35
CA ASP A 127 21.20 -5.16 -5.27
C ASP A 127 21.08 -4.58 -6.68
N TYR A 128 20.59 -3.35 -6.77
CA TYR A 128 20.44 -2.67 -8.06
C TYR A 128 21.79 -2.31 -8.68
N ASP A 129 22.67 -1.67 -7.92
CA ASP A 129 23.98 -1.23 -8.39
C ASP A 129 24.83 -2.42 -8.88
N ASN A 130 24.80 -3.57 -8.18
CA ASN A 130 25.45 -4.78 -8.60
C ASN A 130 24.84 -5.40 -9.87
N ALA A 131 23.51 -5.33 -10.02
CA ALA A 131 22.81 -5.88 -11.18
C ALA A 131 23.13 -5.14 -12.48
N ILE A 132 23.41 -3.83 -12.40
CA ILE A 132 23.73 -3.00 -13.57
C ILE A 132 25.23 -2.79 -13.79
N ALA A 133 26.09 -3.18 -12.84
CA ALA A 133 27.52 -2.91 -12.88
C ALA A 133 28.18 -3.49 -14.15
N GLY A 134 28.91 -2.67 -14.87
CA GLY A 134 29.66 -3.06 -16.08
C GLY A 134 28.79 -3.35 -17.33
N ARG A 135 27.49 -3.13 -17.26
CA ARG A 135 26.55 -3.31 -18.39
C ARG A 135 26.34 -2.02 -19.14
N SER A 136 26.23 -2.09 -20.47
CA SER A 136 25.88 -0.92 -21.27
C SER A 136 24.39 -0.57 -21.15
N ARG A 137 24.05 0.70 -21.28
CA ARG A 137 22.65 1.15 -21.28
C ARG A 137 21.84 0.48 -22.39
N GLU A 138 22.42 0.35 -23.57
CA GLU A 138 21.75 -0.27 -24.73
C GLU A 138 21.40 -1.74 -24.51
N GLU A 139 22.29 -2.51 -23.89
CA GLU A 139 22.02 -3.92 -23.52
C GLU A 139 20.87 -4.02 -22.50
N MET A 140 20.91 -3.18 -21.47
CA MET A 140 19.89 -3.19 -20.41
C MET A 140 18.52 -2.77 -20.95
N ASP A 141 18.46 -1.73 -21.78
CA ASP A 141 17.23 -1.25 -22.38
C ASP A 141 16.63 -2.31 -23.33
N LYS A 142 17.46 -2.99 -24.10
CA LYS A 142 17.02 -4.10 -24.96
C LYS A 142 16.46 -5.25 -24.14
N GLU A 143 17.15 -5.67 -23.08
CA GLU A 143 16.70 -6.74 -22.20
C GLU A 143 15.34 -6.43 -21.56
N TYR A 144 15.17 -5.20 -21.09
CA TYR A 144 13.89 -4.77 -20.51
C TYR A 144 12.77 -4.76 -21.56
N LEU A 145 13.00 -4.24 -22.75
CA LEU A 145 12.00 -4.23 -23.82
C LEU A 145 11.62 -5.65 -24.30
N ASP A 146 12.57 -6.59 -24.29
CA ASP A 146 12.28 -8.01 -24.57
C ASP A 146 11.47 -8.65 -23.43
N TYR A 147 11.75 -8.27 -22.18
CA TYR A 147 10.93 -8.68 -21.03
C TYR A 147 9.49 -8.12 -21.10
N VAL A 148 9.32 -6.85 -21.45
CA VAL A 148 7.97 -6.24 -21.57
C VAL A 148 7.11 -7.01 -22.58
N LYS A 149 7.67 -7.38 -23.74
CA LYS A 149 6.95 -8.20 -24.74
C LYS A 149 6.57 -9.58 -24.17
N TYR A 150 7.49 -10.22 -23.45
CA TYR A 150 7.20 -11.48 -22.77
C TYR A 150 6.08 -11.34 -21.75
N GLU A 151 6.13 -10.28 -20.94
CA GLU A 151 5.14 -10.03 -19.89
C GLU A 151 3.75 -9.75 -20.46
N GLU A 152 3.65 -8.97 -21.55
CA GLU A 152 2.39 -8.73 -22.26
C GLU A 152 1.75 -10.03 -22.77
N GLU A 153 2.55 -10.96 -23.31
CA GLU A 153 2.06 -12.25 -23.77
C GLU A 153 1.66 -13.15 -22.60
N TRP A 154 2.44 -13.11 -21.52
CA TRP A 154 2.16 -13.88 -20.30
C TRP A 154 0.86 -13.41 -19.64
N GLN A 155 0.66 -12.10 -19.53
CA GLN A 155 -0.56 -11.49 -18.97
C GLN A 155 -1.81 -11.87 -19.80
N LYS A 156 -1.73 -11.86 -21.13
CA LYS A 156 -2.85 -12.32 -21.98
C LYS A 156 -3.25 -13.76 -21.65
N LYS A 157 -2.28 -14.65 -21.51
CA LYS A 157 -2.53 -16.06 -21.15
C LYS A 157 -3.09 -16.19 -19.74
N SER A 158 -2.62 -15.38 -18.78
CA SER A 158 -3.12 -15.43 -17.40
C SER A 158 -4.57 -14.96 -17.31
N VAL A 159 -4.95 -13.92 -18.05
CA VAL A 159 -6.35 -13.48 -18.17
C VAL A 159 -7.24 -14.57 -18.78
N GLU A 160 -6.76 -15.26 -19.84
CA GLU A 160 -7.46 -16.39 -20.45
C GLU A 160 -7.66 -17.54 -19.44
N PHE A 161 -6.58 -17.89 -18.70
CA PHE A 161 -6.61 -18.91 -17.67
C PHE A 161 -7.66 -18.59 -16.60
N TYR A 162 -7.60 -17.43 -15.95
CA TYR A 162 -8.54 -17.07 -14.89
C TYR A 162 -9.98 -16.84 -15.39
N SER A 163 -10.16 -16.50 -16.66
CA SER A 163 -11.48 -16.42 -17.27
C SER A 163 -12.16 -17.79 -17.37
N SER A 164 -11.37 -18.85 -17.59
CA SER A 164 -11.84 -20.24 -17.68
C SER A 164 -11.73 -21.00 -16.35
N HIS A 165 -10.92 -20.54 -15.43
CA HIS A 165 -10.67 -21.14 -14.11
C HIS A 165 -10.74 -20.05 -13.02
N PRO A 166 -11.95 -19.56 -12.65
CA PRO A 166 -12.10 -18.46 -11.70
C PRO A 166 -11.49 -18.74 -10.32
N ASP A 167 -11.47 -20.02 -9.90
CA ASP A 167 -10.89 -20.46 -8.62
C ASP A 167 -9.49 -21.06 -8.78
N GLY A 168 -8.86 -20.87 -9.96
CA GLY A 168 -7.54 -21.41 -10.27
C GLY A 168 -6.47 -20.79 -9.37
N THR A 169 -5.50 -21.59 -8.96
CA THR A 169 -4.38 -21.14 -8.14
C THR A 169 -3.28 -20.51 -8.99
N TRP A 170 -2.41 -19.72 -8.36
CA TRP A 170 -1.23 -19.17 -9.02
C TRP A 170 -0.32 -20.24 -9.62
N ASP A 171 -0.14 -21.36 -8.91
CA ASP A 171 0.68 -22.48 -9.40
C ASP A 171 0.11 -23.11 -10.69
N GLU A 172 -1.22 -23.25 -10.75
CA GLU A 172 -1.92 -23.74 -11.95
C GLU A 172 -1.83 -22.74 -13.11
N CYS A 173 -1.96 -21.45 -12.80
CA CYS A 173 -1.75 -20.39 -13.78
C CYS A 173 -0.33 -20.43 -14.36
N GLN A 174 0.70 -20.57 -13.54
CA GLN A 174 2.07 -20.70 -14.01
C GLN A 174 2.32 -21.99 -14.81
N ALA A 175 1.64 -23.08 -14.46
CA ALA A 175 1.72 -24.31 -15.24
C ALA A 175 1.12 -24.15 -16.64
N TYR A 176 0.09 -23.34 -16.78
CA TYR A 176 -0.57 -23.00 -18.05
C TYR A 176 0.22 -21.96 -18.86
N CYS A 177 0.60 -20.85 -18.23
CA CYS A 177 1.23 -19.69 -18.89
C CYS A 177 2.75 -19.82 -19.11
N GLY A 178 3.39 -20.69 -18.34
CA GLY A 178 4.83 -20.70 -18.07
C GLY A 178 5.16 -19.95 -16.78
N VAL A 179 6.37 -20.19 -16.25
CA VAL A 179 6.82 -19.54 -15.00
C VAL A 179 6.91 -18.03 -15.22
N SER A 180 6.28 -17.25 -14.35
CA SER A 180 6.36 -15.80 -14.38
C SER A 180 7.80 -15.32 -14.20
N LYS A 181 8.22 -14.36 -15.01
CA LYS A 181 9.54 -13.71 -14.89
C LYS A 181 9.48 -12.39 -14.11
N TYR A 182 8.31 -12.09 -13.51
CA TYR A 182 8.18 -10.92 -12.65
C TYR A 182 9.20 -10.95 -11.49
N PRO A 183 9.81 -9.80 -11.12
CA PRO A 183 9.61 -8.42 -11.62
C PRO A 183 10.41 -8.05 -12.88
N GLY A 184 11.02 -9.01 -13.57
CA GLY A 184 11.86 -8.78 -14.73
C GLY A 184 13.30 -8.39 -14.39
N PRO A 185 14.11 -8.03 -15.40
CA PRO A 185 15.51 -7.69 -15.19
C PRO A 185 15.65 -6.34 -14.50
N MET A 186 16.59 -6.23 -13.56
CA MET A 186 16.96 -4.93 -12.97
C MET A 186 17.70 -4.09 -14.00
N THR A 187 17.03 -3.05 -14.48
CA THR A 187 17.55 -2.09 -15.45
C THR A 187 17.01 -0.70 -15.15
N PRO A 188 17.60 0.38 -15.67
CA PRO A 188 17.10 1.73 -15.44
C PRO A 188 15.68 2.01 -15.99
N LEU A 189 15.17 1.19 -16.92
CA LEU A 189 13.80 1.30 -17.43
C LEU A 189 12.78 0.51 -16.62
N ASN A 190 13.24 -0.43 -15.77
CA ASN A 190 12.37 -1.24 -14.94
C ASN A 190 11.99 -0.47 -13.66
N PRO A 191 10.70 -0.29 -13.33
CA PRO A 191 10.27 0.41 -12.12
C PRO A 191 10.53 -0.38 -10.82
N PHE A 192 10.91 -1.68 -10.91
CA PHE A 192 11.02 -2.57 -9.77
C PHE A 192 12.46 -2.65 -9.21
N HIS A 193 13.01 -1.49 -8.83
CA HIS A 193 14.27 -1.40 -8.12
C HIS A 193 14.28 -0.23 -7.13
N ALA A 194 15.22 -0.24 -6.19
CA ALA A 194 15.36 0.83 -5.20
C ALA A 194 15.45 2.21 -5.89
N THR A 195 14.73 3.18 -5.37
CA THR A 195 14.64 4.59 -5.80
C THR A 195 13.89 4.87 -7.11
N ALA A 196 13.46 3.85 -7.84
CA ALA A 196 12.89 4.03 -9.19
C ALA A 196 11.70 4.99 -9.27
N LEU A 197 10.87 5.04 -8.23
CA LEU A 197 9.60 5.77 -8.22
C LEU A 197 9.63 7.07 -7.41
N TYR A 198 10.74 7.33 -6.72
CA TYR A 198 10.82 8.51 -5.86
C TYR A 198 10.73 9.81 -6.65
N ASP A 199 11.62 9.99 -7.64
CA ASP A 199 11.65 11.23 -8.42
C ASP A 199 10.49 11.34 -9.41
N SER A 200 10.07 10.21 -10.00
CA SER A 200 9.06 10.18 -11.04
C SER A 200 7.62 10.21 -10.52
N MET A 201 7.38 9.87 -9.24
CA MET A 201 6.04 9.85 -8.66
C MET A 201 5.93 10.72 -7.42
N VAL A 202 6.74 10.48 -6.37
CA VAL A 202 6.63 11.21 -5.09
C VAL A 202 6.99 12.68 -5.26
N LYS A 203 8.16 12.96 -5.85
CA LYS A 203 8.64 14.34 -6.06
C LYS A 203 7.81 15.13 -7.08
N ARG A 204 7.02 14.47 -7.91
CA ARG A 204 6.11 15.16 -8.87
C ARG A 204 4.92 15.82 -8.18
N VAL A 205 4.50 15.30 -7.03
CA VAL A 205 3.38 15.87 -6.26
C VAL A 205 3.83 16.59 -5.00
N CYS A 206 5.09 16.47 -4.61
CA CYS A 206 5.68 17.20 -3.52
C CYS A 206 6.12 18.62 -3.99
N PRO A 207 5.82 19.70 -3.23
CA PRO A 207 5.15 19.79 -1.94
C PRO A 207 3.66 20.25 -2.05
N TYR A 208 2.85 19.58 -2.88
CA TYR A 208 1.42 19.91 -2.89
C TYR A 208 0.85 19.82 -1.47
N THR A 209 0.05 20.81 -1.06
CA THR A 209 -0.49 20.85 0.31
C THR A 209 -1.41 19.64 0.55
N ILE A 210 -1.05 18.79 1.50
CA ILE A 210 -1.82 17.62 1.90
C ILE A 210 -2.10 17.67 3.41
N ARG A 211 -3.15 16.96 3.84
CA ARG A 211 -3.47 16.75 5.25
C ARG A 211 -2.65 15.64 5.88
N GLY A 212 -2.24 14.66 5.08
CA GLY A 212 -1.48 13.51 5.51
C GLY A 212 -1.44 12.41 4.46
N PHE A 213 -0.94 11.27 4.89
CA PHE A 213 -0.79 10.08 4.07
C PHE A 213 -1.71 8.95 4.52
N ILE A 214 -2.28 8.21 3.57
CA ILE A 214 -2.81 6.87 3.79
C ILE A 214 -1.93 5.88 3.01
N TYR A 215 -1.55 4.76 3.63
CA TYR A 215 -0.52 3.88 3.07
C TYR A 215 -0.87 2.40 3.25
N TYR A 216 -0.72 1.61 2.18
CA TYR A 216 -0.92 0.17 2.25
C TYR A 216 0.16 -0.55 1.44
N GLN A 217 1.15 -1.09 2.14
CA GLN A 217 2.33 -1.74 1.56
C GLN A 217 2.99 -2.65 2.61
N GLY A 218 3.84 -3.55 2.18
CA GLY A 218 4.68 -4.42 3.00
C GLY A 218 4.88 -5.80 2.38
N GLU A 219 3.99 -6.19 1.47
CA GLU A 219 3.96 -7.52 0.86
C GLU A 219 5.24 -7.83 0.09
N THR A 220 5.76 -6.88 -0.68
CA THR A 220 6.99 -7.06 -1.47
C THR A 220 8.25 -7.08 -0.61
N ASP A 221 8.21 -6.52 0.60
CA ASP A 221 9.36 -6.48 1.52
C ASP A 221 9.46 -7.71 2.42
N ASP A 222 8.63 -8.72 2.22
CA ASP A 222 8.66 -9.97 2.98
C ASP A 222 9.95 -10.78 2.76
N ASN A 223 10.66 -10.54 1.67
CA ASN A 223 11.99 -11.10 1.41
C ASN A 223 13.08 -10.55 2.36
N ARG A 224 12.83 -9.39 3.01
CA ARG A 224 13.71 -8.74 4.00
C ARG A 224 12.94 -8.28 5.24
N PRO A 225 12.16 -9.14 5.89
CA PRO A 225 11.20 -8.71 6.92
C PRO A 225 11.85 -8.10 8.15
N LYS A 226 13.08 -8.51 8.48
CA LYS A 226 13.85 -7.97 9.62
C LYS A 226 14.30 -6.53 9.43
N THR A 227 14.43 -6.08 8.18
CA THR A 227 14.85 -4.71 7.82
C THR A 227 13.66 -3.78 7.70
N TYR A 228 12.45 -4.32 7.52
CA TYR A 228 11.27 -3.54 7.17
C TYR A 228 10.93 -2.43 8.18
N PHE A 229 11.11 -2.64 9.47
CA PHE A 229 10.89 -1.57 10.46
C PHE A 229 11.77 -0.34 10.20
N LYS A 230 13.06 -0.54 9.91
CA LYS A 230 13.98 0.55 9.59
C LYS A 230 13.58 1.24 8.28
N LEU A 231 13.28 0.44 7.26
CA LEU A 231 12.88 0.90 5.94
C LEU A 231 11.63 1.78 6.02
N PHE A 232 10.57 1.27 6.66
CA PHE A 232 9.29 1.97 6.75
C PHE A 232 9.36 3.25 7.59
N LYS A 233 10.08 3.21 8.72
CA LYS A 233 10.34 4.40 9.52
C LYS A 233 11.09 5.46 8.71
N SER A 234 12.11 5.05 7.95
CA SER A 234 12.90 5.97 7.12
C SER A 234 12.10 6.55 5.95
N LEU A 235 11.18 5.78 5.36
CA LEU A 235 10.25 6.27 4.34
C LEU A 235 9.33 7.35 4.92
N ILE A 236 8.72 7.11 6.08
CA ILE A 236 7.85 8.09 6.75
C ILE A 236 8.61 9.40 7.01
N GLN A 237 9.82 9.30 7.54
CA GLN A 237 10.63 10.51 7.81
C GLN A 237 11.00 11.22 6.50
N LEU A 238 11.46 10.50 5.48
CA LEU A 238 11.80 11.09 4.18
C LEU A 238 10.63 11.87 3.57
N TRP A 239 9.42 11.28 3.57
CA TRP A 239 8.26 11.96 3.00
C TRP A 239 7.85 13.18 3.82
N ARG A 240 7.99 13.15 5.15
CA ARG A 240 7.80 14.33 6.00
C ARG A 240 8.83 15.42 5.72
N ASP A 241 10.11 15.04 5.60
CA ASP A 241 11.19 15.97 5.23
C ASP A 241 10.90 16.64 3.88
N ASP A 242 10.42 15.87 2.89
CA ASP A 242 10.07 16.37 1.56
C ASP A 242 8.94 17.41 1.58
N TRP A 243 7.95 17.23 2.43
CA TRP A 243 6.86 18.20 2.63
C TRP A 243 7.22 19.32 3.60
N GLY A 244 8.37 19.23 4.28
CA GLY A 244 8.83 20.23 5.27
C GLY A 244 7.95 20.26 6.53
N ASP A 245 7.33 19.13 6.89
CA ASP A 245 6.47 19.02 8.06
C ASP A 245 6.64 17.65 8.75
N ASP A 246 7.43 17.64 9.83
CA ASP A 246 7.71 16.43 10.63
C ASP A 246 6.47 15.87 11.34
N GLU A 247 5.40 16.65 11.42
CA GLU A 247 4.17 16.29 12.11
C GLU A 247 3.07 15.79 11.15
N LEU A 248 3.33 15.71 9.83
CA LEU A 248 2.34 15.21 8.87
C LEU A 248 1.82 13.83 9.28
N PRO A 249 0.50 13.66 9.44
CA PRO A 249 -0.11 12.40 9.82
C PRO A 249 0.17 11.30 8.78
N PHE A 250 0.49 10.09 9.27
CA PHE A 250 0.74 8.94 8.42
C PHE A 250 -0.11 7.74 8.89
N MET A 251 -1.27 7.54 8.24
CA MET A 251 -2.17 6.43 8.54
C MET A 251 -1.82 5.25 7.65
N PHE A 252 -1.61 4.06 8.21
CA PHE A 252 -1.23 2.90 7.42
C PHE A 252 -1.97 1.63 7.81
N VAL A 253 -1.99 0.70 6.88
CA VAL A 253 -2.63 -0.60 7.03
C VAL A 253 -1.60 -1.60 7.59
N GLN A 254 -1.97 -2.35 8.64
CA GLN A 254 -1.25 -3.55 9.01
C GLN A 254 -1.70 -4.70 8.10
N LEU A 255 -0.74 -5.41 7.49
CA LEU A 255 -1.04 -6.50 6.57
C LEU A 255 -2.00 -7.54 7.17
N PRO A 256 -2.95 -8.06 6.38
CA PRO A 256 -3.83 -9.15 6.80
C PRO A 256 -3.05 -10.47 6.90
N MET A 257 -3.73 -11.54 7.24
CA MET A 257 -3.17 -12.88 7.11
C MET A 257 -2.99 -13.25 5.63
N HIS A 258 -1.89 -13.91 5.33
CA HIS A 258 -1.62 -14.52 4.02
C HIS A 258 -0.62 -15.66 4.18
N ARG A 259 -0.76 -16.67 3.32
CA ARG A 259 0.10 -17.84 3.31
C ARG A 259 0.63 -18.12 1.91
N TYR A 260 1.94 -18.33 1.78
CA TYR A 260 2.54 -18.71 0.51
C TYR A 260 3.78 -19.61 0.72
N LYS A 261 4.17 -20.37 -0.31
CA LYS A 261 5.21 -21.41 -0.21
C LYS A 261 6.62 -20.87 0.06
N ALA A 262 6.91 -19.63 -0.33
CA ALA A 262 8.22 -19.03 -0.11
C ALA A 262 8.45 -18.54 1.34
N ASP A 263 7.43 -18.59 2.18
CA ASP A 263 7.51 -18.37 3.63
C ASP A 263 7.27 -19.69 4.38
N PRO A 264 8.25 -20.62 4.37
CA PRO A 264 8.05 -22.01 4.78
C PRO A 264 7.74 -22.18 6.28
N ASP A 265 8.20 -21.26 7.12
CA ASP A 265 7.94 -21.25 8.56
C ASP A 265 6.94 -20.17 8.98
N TRP A 266 6.31 -19.50 8.01
CA TRP A 266 5.23 -18.51 8.20
C TRP A 266 5.61 -17.29 9.04
N LYS A 267 6.89 -16.96 9.08
CA LYS A 267 7.43 -15.89 9.92
C LYS A 267 7.58 -14.55 9.22
N HIS A 268 7.85 -14.56 7.91
CA HIS A 268 8.13 -13.33 7.16
C HIS A 268 6.97 -12.34 7.29
N TRP A 269 5.76 -12.82 7.01
CA TRP A 269 4.56 -12.00 7.09
C TRP A 269 4.24 -11.52 8.51
N CYS A 270 4.49 -12.38 9.51
CA CYS A 270 4.36 -12.01 10.92
C CYS A 270 5.36 -10.93 11.31
N LEU A 271 6.61 -11.02 10.83
CA LEU A 271 7.64 -10.01 11.09
C LEU A 271 7.32 -8.66 10.43
N ILE A 272 6.73 -8.65 9.23
CA ILE A 272 6.23 -7.41 8.61
C ILE A 272 5.14 -6.78 9.48
N ARG A 273 4.16 -7.55 9.94
CA ARG A 273 3.10 -7.03 10.85
C ARG A 273 3.65 -6.52 12.17
N GLU A 274 4.63 -7.22 12.75
CA GLU A 274 5.33 -6.77 13.95
C GLU A 274 6.05 -5.43 13.70
N ALA A 275 6.75 -5.31 12.57
CA ALA A 275 7.41 -4.08 12.17
C ALA A 275 6.43 -2.91 12.01
N GLN A 276 5.25 -3.15 11.42
CA GLN A 276 4.18 -2.18 11.30
C GLN A 276 3.65 -1.75 12.68
N MET A 277 3.38 -2.69 13.58
CA MET A 277 2.96 -2.38 14.94
C MET A 277 4.05 -1.62 15.72
N ARG A 278 5.32 -2.00 15.56
CA ARG A 278 6.44 -1.28 16.15
C ARG A 278 6.57 0.15 15.61
N THR A 279 6.31 0.35 14.34
CA THR A 279 6.28 1.69 13.73
C THR A 279 5.18 2.54 14.37
N PHE A 280 3.96 2.01 14.48
CA PHE A 280 2.86 2.70 15.17
C PHE A 280 3.22 3.10 16.61
N LYS A 281 3.81 2.18 17.39
CA LYS A 281 4.18 2.45 18.77
C LYS A 281 5.36 3.43 18.96
N THR A 282 6.18 3.65 17.93
CA THR A 282 7.45 4.42 18.08
C THR A 282 7.55 5.66 17.21
N VAL A 283 6.78 5.77 16.15
CA VAL A 283 6.77 6.94 15.26
C VAL A 283 5.55 7.79 15.56
N LYS A 284 5.77 9.04 15.97
CA LYS A 284 4.68 9.97 16.30
C LYS A 284 3.78 10.25 15.10
N ASN A 285 2.54 10.65 15.37
CA ASN A 285 1.54 11.03 14.38
C ASN A 285 1.32 9.95 13.30
N THR A 286 1.32 8.69 13.75
CA THR A 286 0.94 7.54 12.92
C THR A 286 -0.35 6.92 13.44
N GLY A 287 -1.12 6.30 12.55
CA GLY A 287 -2.29 5.49 12.87
C GLY A 287 -2.21 4.14 12.14
N ILE A 288 -2.74 3.10 12.77
CA ILE A 288 -2.67 1.73 12.24
C ILE A 288 -4.07 1.13 12.05
N ALA A 289 -4.42 0.84 10.80
CA ALA A 289 -5.62 0.10 10.45
C ALA A 289 -5.31 -1.41 10.45
N VAL A 290 -5.65 -2.11 11.53
CA VAL A 290 -5.47 -3.56 11.65
C VAL A 290 -6.58 -4.27 10.88
N ILE A 291 -6.21 -5.17 9.95
CA ILE A 291 -7.16 -5.85 9.04
C ILE A 291 -6.98 -7.37 9.03
N LEU A 292 -6.56 -7.98 10.15
CA LEU A 292 -6.35 -9.43 10.24
C LEU A 292 -7.62 -10.24 9.89
N ASP A 293 -8.78 -9.72 10.20
CA ASP A 293 -10.10 -10.32 9.94
C ASP A 293 -10.63 -10.05 8.51
N CYS A 294 -9.91 -9.30 7.69
CA CYS A 294 -10.33 -8.91 6.34
C CYS A 294 -9.46 -9.56 5.25
N GLY A 295 -8.45 -10.36 5.64
CA GLY A 295 -7.58 -11.06 4.72
C GLY A 295 -8.20 -12.34 4.17
N GLU A 296 -7.63 -12.80 3.07
CA GLU A 296 -7.92 -14.10 2.47
C GLU A 296 -6.65 -14.95 2.53
N PHE A 297 -6.74 -16.12 3.13
CA PHE A 297 -5.56 -16.92 3.50
C PHE A 297 -4.67 -17.30 2.30
N ASN A 298 -5.29 -17.57 1.15
CA ASN A 298 -4.61 -17.99 -0.08
C ASN A 298 -4.61 -16.92 -1.19
N GLU A 299 -5.15 -15.71 -0.90
CA GLU A 299 -5.22 -14.60 -1.85
C GLU A 299 -4.54 -13.37 -1.25
N ILE A 300 -3.49 -12.91 -1.91
CA ILE A 300 -2.71 -11.75 -1.45
C ILE A 300 -3.47 -10.43 -1.63
N HIS A 301 -4.49 -10.42 -2.51
CA HIS A 301 -5.31 -9.24 -2.81
C HIS A 301 -6.77 -9.43 -2.37
N PRO A 302 -7.07 -9.38 -1.04
CA PRO A 302 -8.45 -9.48 -0.57
C PRO A 302 -9.33 -8.43 -1.24
N LYS A 303 -10.43 -8.84 -1.85
CA LYS A 303 -11.27 -7.94 -2.65
C LYS A 303 -12.17 -7.03 -1.82
N ASN A 304 -12.44 -7.38 -0.56
CA ASN A 304 -13.25 -6.55 0.33
C ASN A 304 -12.43 -5.38 0.89
N LYS A 305 -12.49 -4.22 0.21
CA LYS A 305 -11.75 -3.00 0.59
C LYS A 305 -12.54 -2.02 1.46
N VAL A 306 -13.85 -2.24 1.64
CA VAL A 306 -14.69 -1.39 2.50
C VAL A 306 -14.13 -1.28 3.92
N PRO A 307 -13.89 -2.40 4.66
CA PRO A 307 -13.39 -2.29 6.02
C PRO A 307 -11.99 -1.68 6.10
N VAL A 308 -11.18 -1.77 5.04
CA VAL A 308 -9.83 -1.19 5.00
C VAL A 308 -9.91 0.34 4.94
N GLY A 309 -10.70 0.88 3.99
CA GLY A 309 -10.94 2.32 3.90
C GLY A 309 -11.60 2.88 5.16
N HIS A 310 -12.60 2.18 5.69
CA HIS A 310 -13.26 2.53 6.94
C HIS A 310 -12.30 2.62 8.13
N ARG A 311 -11.43 1.62 8.34
CA ARG A 311 -10.48 1.63 9.46
C ARG A 311 -9.41 2.70 9.32
N LEU A 312 -8.96 3.01 8.11
CA LEU A 312 -8.10 4.19 7.87
C LEU A 312 -8.83 5.49 8.20
N PHE A 313 -10.11 5.61 7.83
CA PHE A 313 -10.94 6.76 8.20
C PHE A 313 -11.06 6.90 9.74
N LEU A 314 -11.32 5.81 10.47
CA LEU A 314 -11.36 5.84 11.93
C LEU A 314 -10.05 6.31 12.55
N GLN A 315 -8.91 5.84 12.02
CA GLN A 315 -7.58 6.29 12.45
C GLN A 315 -7.39 7.80 12.20
N ALA A 316 -7.78 8.29 11.03
CA ALA A 316 -7.70 9.71 10.72
C ALA A 316 -8.62 10.54 11.64
N MET A 317 -9.86 10.10 11.88
CA MET A 317 -10.78 10.78 12.80
C MET A 317 -10.17 10.90 14.20
N HIS A 318 -9.58 9.81 14.70
CA HIS A 318 -8.98 9.78 16.03
C HIS A 318 -7.72 10.66 16.14
N HIS A 319 -6.78 10.50 15.21
CA HIS A 319 -5.45 11.13 15.30
C HIS A 319 -5.41 12.55 14.74
N VAL A 320 -6.21 12.87 13.72
CA VAL A 320 -6.12 14.14 12.98
C VAL A 320 -7.28 15.07 13.28
N TYR A 321 -8.48 14.52 13.40
CA TYR A 321 -9.70 15.34 13.59
C TYR A 321 -10.21 15.36 15.04
N GLY A 322 -9.51 14.69 15.96
CA GLY A 322 -9.77 14.77 17.39
C GLY A 322 -11.01 14.02 17.88
N ASP A 323 -11.61 13.16 17.06
CA ASP A 323 -12.73 12.30 17.46
C ASP A 323 -12.21 11.16 18.35
N LYS A 324 -12.29 11.36 19.68
CA LYS A 324 -11.86 10.37 20.67
C LYS A 324 -12.98 9.45 21.16
N GLU A 325 -14.22 9.73 20.76
CA GLU A 325 -15.39 8.96 21.15
C GLU A 325 -15.62 7.76 20.23
N THR A 326 -15.31 7.92 18.94
CA THR A 326 -15.40 6.81 17.97
C THR A 326 -14.26 5.80 18.21
N GLN A 327 -14.62 4.54 18.38
CA GLN A 327 -13.67 3.46 18.60
C GLN A 327 -12.80 3.24 17.34
N ALA A 328 -11.54 3.68 17.39
CA ALA A 328 -10.59 3.56 16.30
C ALA A 328 -9.69 2.31 16.41
N PHE A 329 -9.63 1.70 17.61
CA PHE A 329 -8.75 0.58 17.92
C PHE A 329 -9.55 -0.64 18.40
N GLY A 330 -9.04 -1.84 18.08
CA GLY A 330 -9.29 -3.04 18.84
C GLY A 330 -8.25 -3.22 19.94
N PRO A 331 -8.30 -4.31 20.72
CA PRO A 331 -7.31 -4.59 21.74
C PRO A 331 -5.89 -4.69 21.17
N ILE A 332 -4.96 -3.94 21.76
CA ILE A 332 -3.54 -3.95 21.40
C ILE A 332 -2.76 -4.58 22.54
N PHE A 333 -1.92 -5.57 22.24
CA PHE A 333 -1.05 -6.20 23.23
C PHE A 333 -0.21 -5.15 23.99
N ASP A 334 -0.25 -5.21 25.30
CA ASP A 334 0.51 -4.34 26.20
C ASP A 334 1.61 -5.13 26.93
N THR A 335 1.27 -6.00 27.87
CA THR A 335 2.26 -6.74 28.65
C THR A 335 1.93 -8.23 28.78
N LEU A 336 2.98 -9.02 29.03
CA LEU A 336 2.90 -10.42 29.43
C LEU A 336 3.63 -10.60 30.78
N THR A 337 2.91 -11.10 31.78
CA THR A 337 3.50 -11.46 33.06
C THR A 337 3.28 -12.95 33.32
N VAL A 338 4.33 -13.66 33.68
CA VAL A 338 4.26 -15.10 34.05
C VAL A 338 4.39 -15.27 35.56
N ASN A 339 3.37 -15.88 36.19
CA ASN A 339 3.31 -16.16 37.60
C ASN A 339 3.12 -17.69 37.82
N GLY A 340 4.21 -18.40 38.01
CA GLY A 340 4.21 -19.85 38.11
C GLY A 340 3.79 -20.50 36.79
N ASP A 341 2.66 -21.16 36.78
CA ASP A 341 2.05 -21.82 35.62
C ASP A 341 1.01 -20.96 34.87
N THR A 342 0.84 -19.71 35.29
CA THR A 342 -0.15 -18.79 34.75
C THR A 342 0.50 -17.66 34.00
N ALA A 343 0.10 -17.46 32.73
CA ALA A 343 0.46 -16.31 31.90
C ALA A 343 -0.69 -15.28 31.92
N VAL A 344 -0.40 -14.05 32.32
CA VAL A 344 -1.34 -12.93 32.30
C VAL A 344 -0.94 -11.98 31.24
N ILE A 345 -1.83 -11.77 30.26
CA ILE A 345 -1.65 -10.85 29.14
C ILE A 345 -2.59 -9.66 29.32
N THR A 346 -2.06 -8.46 29.23
CA THR A 346 -2.83 -7.22 29.25
C THR A 346 -2.90 -6.59 27.87
N PHE A 347 -3.96 -5.82 27.64
CA PHE A 347 -4.21 -5.16 26.36
C PHE A 347 -4.63 -3.70 26.60
N GLU A 348 -4.08 -2.79 25.81
CA GLU A 348 -4.61 -1.43 25.65
C GLU A 348 -5.94 -1.49 24.90
N HIS A 349 -6.81 -0.49 25.06
CA HIS A 349 -8.12 -0.38 24.39
C HIS A 349 -9.05 -1.58 24.65
N SER A 350 -9.01 -2.13 25.86
CA SER A 350 -9.81 -3.28 26.25
C SER A 350 -10.67 -3.04 27.51
N GLU A 351 -10.90 -1.78 27.87
CA GLU A 351 -11.59 -1.35 29.10
C GLU A 351 -13.03 -1.89 29.18
N GLN A 352 -13.64 -2.14 28.03
CA GLN A 352 -15.00 -2.69 27.95
C GLN A 352 -15.02 -4.23 27.86
N GLY A 353 -13.86 -4.89 27.96
CA GLY A 353 -13.71 -6.33 27.81
C GLY A 353 -13.58 -6.77 26.36
N PHE A 354 -13.72 -8.08 26.14
CA PHE A 354 -13.59 -8.72 24.83
C PHE A 354 -14.93 -9.29 24.38
N GLU A 355 -15.29 -9.03 23.14
CA GLU A 355 -16.33 -9.79 22.46
C GLU A 355 -15.67 -10.97 21.73
N VAL A 356 -15.94 -12.18 22.19
CA VAL A 356 -15.40 -13.40 21.61
C VAL A 356 -16.33 -13.88 20.52
N LYS A 357 -15.84 -13.94 19.28
CA LYS A 357 -16.59 -14.46 18.13
C LYS A 357 -16.39 -15.97 18.02
N GLY A 358 -17.49 -16.73 18.06
CA GLY A 358 -17.50 -18.19 17.96
C GLY A 358 -17.55 -18.90 19.31
N GLU A 359 -17.64 -20.23 19.26
CA GLU A 359 -17.88 -21.08 20.43
C GLU A 359 -16.57 -21.57 21.14
N ASN A 360 -15.42 -21.37 20.50
CA ASN A 360 -14.15 -21.95 20.95
C ASN A 360 -13.34 -21.06 21.90
N GLY A 361 -13.93 -19.98 22.44
CA GLY A 361 -13.21 -19.02 23.27
C GLY A 361 -12.17 -18.20 22.47
N ILE A 362 -11.23 -17.58 23.19
CA ILE A 362 -10.15 -16.81 22.58
C ILE A 362 -9.12 -17.79 22.01
N THR A 363 -8.86 -17.71 20.72
CA THR A 363 -7.87 -18.53 20.00
C THR A 363 -6.60 -17.75 19.69
N GLY A 364 -5.53 -18.44 19.25
CA GLY A 364 -4.26 -17.82 18.86
C GLY A 364 -3.20 -17.80 19.95
N PHE A 365 -3.40 -18.54 21.02
CA PHE A 365 -2.41 -18.80 22.07
C PHE A 365 -2.03 -20.30 22.04
N GLU A 366 -0.72 -20.58 22.11
CA GLU A 366 -0.13 -21.94 22.20
C GLU A 366 0.69 -22.10 23.48
#